data_f6398bed1caae76a79778119295afce5
#
_entry.id   f6398bed1caae76a79778119295afce5
#
_cell.length_a   1.000
_cell.length_b   1.000
_cell.length_c   1.000
_cell.angle_alpha   90.00
_cell.angle_beta   90.00
_cell.angle_gamma   90.00
#
_symmetry.space_group_name_H-M   'P 1'
#
loop_
_entity.id
_entity.type
_entity.pdbx_description
1 polymer ?
#
loop_
_entity_poly.entity_id
_entity_poly.type
_entity_poly.pdbx_seq_one_letter_code
_entity_poly.pdbx_strand_id
1 'polypeptide(L)'
;EVRPAMKMLARIARIQEQLTQSWAVLSTMTPSDYLKFRDQLGQSSGFQSAQYRTLEYRLGNKNAALAKVHASDEEAHTLVSKALVQPSLYDETLRFAARSGLTVPSSAIERDWSQPYQPDDAVEAMWREVYLDTGKWWEVYEFAEKLVDLEQKFQQWRFNHMKTVERIIGFRRGTGGSGGVSYLVKALNLRLFPELWTVRTTL
;
A
#
# COMPACT_ATOMS: atom_id res chain seq x y z
N GLU A 1 11.82 -18.15 4.58
CA GLU A 1 12.79 -17.64 5.58
C GLU A 1 12.41 -16.23 6.03
N VAL A 2 12.15 -16.04 7.32
CA VAL A 2 11.63 -14.78 7.90
C VAL A 2 12.71 -13.71 8.00
N ARG A 3 13.93 -14.06 8.43
CA ARG A 3 15.03 -13.10 8.64
C ARG A 3 15.40 -12.31 7.37
N PRO A 4 15.57 -12.93 6.18
CA PRO A 4 15.76 -12.19 4.94
C PRO A 4 14.59 -11.24 4.62
N ALA A 5 13.33 -11.68 4.82
CA ALA A 5 12.15 -10.85 4.60
C ALA A 5 12.14 -9.62 5.52
N MET A 6 12.44 -9.77 6.80
CA MET A 6 12.57 -8.65 7.75
C MET A 6 13.64 -7.63 7.31
N LYS A 7 14.81 -8.11 6.84
CA LYS A 7 15.86 -7.22 6.30
C LYS A 7 15.40 -6.47 5.07
N MET A 8 14.63 -7.13 4.19
CA MET A 8 14.06 -6.49 3.00
C MET A 8 13.03 -5.42 3.38
N LEU A 9 12.12 -5.70 4.31
CA LEU A 9 11.13 -4.74 4.81
C LEU A 9 11.82 -3.52 5.45
N ALA A 10 12.85 -3.73 6.27
CA ALA A 10 13.64 -2.64 6.83
C ALA A 10 14.30 -1.76 5.75
N ARG A 11 14.81 -2.38 4.67
CA ARG A 11 15.37 -1.65 3.52
C ARG A 11 14.32 -0.87 2.76
N ILE A 12 13.15 -1.48 2.51
CA ILE A 12 12.01 -0.81 1.87
C ILE A 12 11.58 0.42 2.69
N ALA A 13 11.52 0.31 4.00
CA ALA A 13 11.19 1.42 4.88
C ALA A 13 12.18 2.60 4.72
N ARG A 14 13.48 2.34 4.57
CA ARG A 14 14.50 3.39 4.30
C ARG A 14 14.35 4.02 2.91
N ILE A 15 14.02 3.22 1.90
CA ILE A 15 13.72 3.73 0.54
C ILE A 15 12.48 4.64 0.59
N GLN A 16 11.43 4.25 1.30
CA GLN A 16 10.23 5.07 1.46
C GLN A 16 10.52 6.42 2.15
N GLU A 17 11.45 6.46 3.11
CA GLU A 17 11.88 7.71 3.73
C GLU A 17 12.49 8.67 2.69
N GLN A 18 13.37 8.17 1.82
CA GLN A 18 13.97 8.97 0.74
C GLN A 18 12.92 9.46 -0.26
N LEU A 19 12.00 8.59 -0.67
CA LEU A 19 10.89 8.98 -1.55
C LEU A 19 9.97 10.03 -0.90
N THR A 20 9.77 9.94 0.41
CA THR A 20 8.96 10.91 1.16
C THR A 20 9.68 12.27 1.25
N GLN A 21 10.99 12.27 1.46
CA GLN A 21 11.81 13.51 1.46
C GLN A 21 11.78 14.22 0.11
N SER A 22 11.69 13.51 -1.00
CA SER A 22 11.58 14.11 -2.34
C SER A 22 10.36 15.03 -2.49
N TRP A 23 9.28 14.79 -1.72
CA TRP A 23 8.13 15.68 -1.70
C TRP A 23 8.44 17.05 -1.10
N ALA A 24 9.41 17.16 -0.19
CA ALA A 24 9.84 18.45 0.35
C ALA A 24 10.42 19.34 -0.76
N VAL A 25 11.18 18.76 -1.70
CA VAL A 25 11.70 19.46 -2.87
C VAL A 25 10.57 19.80 -3.84
N LEU A 26 9.73 18.83 -4.21
CA LEU A 26 8.64 19.05 -5.17
C LEU A 26 7.62 20.08 -4.67
N SER A 27 7.38 20.15 -3.36
CA SER A 27 6.46 21.12 -2.77
C SER A 27 6.95 22.56 -2.80
N THR A 28 8.20 22.83 -3.16
CA THR A 28 8.70 24.19 -3.40
C THR A 28 8.19 24.78 -4.69
N MET A 29 7.72 23.94 -5.62
CA MET A 29 7.14 24.39 -6.89
C MET A 29 5.86 25.18 -6.64
N THR A 30 5.80 26.39 -7.25
CA THR A 30 4.61 27.23 -7.18
C THR A 30 3.60 26.88 -8.29
N PRO A 31 2.31 27.24 -8.15
CA PRO A 31 1.34 27.12 -9.24
C PRO A 31 1.81 27.80 -10.53
N SER A 32 2.46 28.97 -10.43
CA SER A 32 2.99 29.70 -11.59
C SER A 32 4.09 28.93 -12.31
N ASP A 33 4.98 28.27 -11.57
CA ASP A 33 6.05 27.46 -12.18
C ASP A 33 5.48 26.24 -12.88
N TYR A 34 4.56 25.55 -12.23
CA TYR A 34 3.91 24.37 -12.78
C TYR A 34 3.12 24.67 -14.06
N LEU A 35 2.41 25.79 -14.11
CA LEU A 35 1.60 26.17 -15.28
C LEU A 35 2.45 26.43 -16.53
N LYS A 36 3.73 26.80 -16.38
CA LYS A 36 4.63 27.04 -17.52
C LYS A 36 4.91 25.77 -18.35
N PHE A 37 4.83 24.59 -17.75
CA PHE A 37 5.10 23.32 -18.44
C PHE A 37 3.96 22.29 -18.37
N ARG A 38 2.86 22.62 -17.68
CA ARG A 38 1.72 21.70 -17.51
C ARG A 38 1.23 21.11 -18.84
N ASP A 39 1.12 21.95 -19.85
CA ASP A 39 0.60 21.53 -21.17
C ASP A 39 1.54 20.57 -21.88
N GLN A 40 2.85 20.63 -21.58
CA GLN A 40 3.85 19.71 -22.12
C GLN A 40 3.72 18.30 -21.54
N LEU A 41 3.08 18.15 -20.37
CA LEU A 41 2.82 16.84 -19.75
C LEU A 41 1.73 16.06 -20.51
N GLY A 42 0.89 16.75 -21.29
CA GLY A 42 -0.22 16.14 -22.02
C GLY A 42 -1.13 15.34 -21.08
N GLN A 43 -1.26 14.04 -21.34
CA GLN A 43 -2.05 13.10 -20.51
C GLN A 43 -1.21 12.28 -19.54
N SER A 44 0.09 12.56 -19.41
CA SER A 44 0.98 11.81 -18.50
C SER A 44 0.53 11.94 -17.05
N SER A 45 0.45 10.81 -16.35
CA SER A 45 -0.01 10.78 -14.96
C SER A 45 0.57 9.57 -14.22
N GLY A 46 0.90 9.74 -12.95
CA GLY A 46 1.26 8.64 -12.04
C GLY A 46 0.15 7.59 -11.90
N PHE A 47 -1.09 7.94 -12.23
CA PHE A 47 -2.22 7.00 -12.28
C PHE A 47 -2.00 5.87 -13.29
N GLN A 48 -1.22 6.10 -14.35
CA GLN A 48 -0.88 5.16 -15.41
C GLN A 48 0.39 4.35 -15.11
N SER A 49 1.02 4.50 -13.94
CA SER A 49 2.22 3.74 -13.58
C SER A 49 1.89 2.28 -13.28
N ALA A 50 2.30 1.37 -14.17
CA ALA A 50 2.17 -0.08 -13.97
C ALA A 50 2.99 -0.57 -12.77
N GLN A 51 4.16 0.02 -12.54
CA GLN A 51 5.01 -0.29 -11.37
C GLN A 51 4.30 0.06 -10.06
N TYR A 52 3.72 1.27 -9.97
CA TYR A 52 2.97 1.69 -8.79
C TYR A 52 1.75 0.81 -8.56
N ARG A 53 1.02 0.46 -9.63
CA ARG A 53 -0.14 -0.44 -9.55
C ARG A 53 0.24 -1.83 -9.08
N THR A 54 1.33 -2.39 -9.61
CA THR A 54 1.88 -3.67 -9.18
C THR A 54 2.25 -3.66 -7.70
N LEU A 55 2.90 -2.57 -7.24
CA LEU A 55 3.23 -2.39 -5.82
C LEU A 55 1.96 -2.38 -4.96
N GLU A 56 0.93 -1.60 -5.33
CA GLU A 56 -0.33 -1.54 -4.59
C GLU A 56 -1.01 -2.91 -4.49
N TYR A 57 -1.06 -3.69 -5.58
CA TYR A 57 -1.65 -5.04 -5.56
C TYR A 57 -0.85 -6.00 -4.67
N ARG A 58 0.47 -5.93 -4.69
CA ARG A 58 1.32 -6.73 -3.79
C ARG A 58 1.16 -6.34 -2.33
N LEU A 59 0.82 -5.10 -2.04
CA LEU A 59 0.53 -4.62 -0.70
C LEU A 59 -0.92 -4.89 -0.24
N GLY A 60 -1.82 -5.32 -1.15
CA GLY A 60 -3.19 -5.71 -0.79
C GLY A 60 -4.31 -4.84 -1.35
N ASN A 61 -4.00 -3.72 -2.03
CA ASN A 61 -5.02 -2.90 -2.70
C ASN A 61 -5.52 -3.60 -3.98
N LYS A 62 -6.37 -4.59 -3.85
CA LYS A 62 -6.89 -5.46 -4.94
C LYS A 62 -8.07 -4.86 -5.71
N ASN A 63 -8.02 -3.57 -6.04
CA ASN A 63 -9.05 -2.94 -6.86
C ASN A 63 -8.87 -3.31 -8.35
N ALA A 64 -9.57 -4.34 -8.82
CA ALA A 64 -9.47 -4.87 -10.18
C ALA A 64 -9.83 -3.84 -11.27
N ALA A 65 -10.67 -2.83 -10.97
CA ALA A 65 -11.04 -1.80 -11.94
C ALA A 65 -9.81 -0.97 -12.40
N LEU A 66 -8.78 -0.87 -11.55
CA LEU A 66 -7.57 -0.12 -11.86
C LEU A 66 -6.63 -0.85 -12.84
N ALA A 67 -6.78 -2.17 -13.04
CA ALA A 67 -6.03 -2.90 -14.07
C ALA A 67 -6.43 -2.47 -15.49
N LYS A 68 -7.69 -2.05 -15.68
CA LYS A 68 -8.22 -1.59 -16.98
C LYS A 68 -7.49 -0.37 -17.54
N VAL A 69 -6.87 0.44 -16.68
CA VAL A 69 -6.08 1.63 -17.08
C VAL A 69 -4.91 1.24 -17.99
N HIS A 70 -4.43 0.01 -17.88
CA HIS A 70 -3.28 -0.52 -18.63
C HIS A 70 -3.67 -1.36 -19.84
N ALA A 71 -4.97 -1.44 -20.20
CA ALA A 71 -5.46 -2.34 -21.26
C ALA A 71 -4.89 -2.07 -22.65
N SER A 72 -4.41 -0.85 -22.93
CA SER A 72 -3.81 -0.47 -24.21
C SER A 72 -2.30 -0.77 -24.32
N ASP A 73 -1.66 -1.18 -23.22
CA ASP A 73 -0.24 -1.55 -23.15
C ASP A 73 -0.16 -3.00 -22.69
N GLU A 74 0.16 -3.92 -23.60
CA GLU A 74 0.14 -5.36 -23.36
C GLU A 74 1.14 -5.78 -22.27
N GLU A 75 2.33 -5.20 -22.23
CA GLU A 75 3.36 -5.52 -21.23
C GLU A 75 2.92 -5.03 -19.83
N ALA A 76 2.48 -3.78 -19.74
CA ALA A 76 1.96 -3.20 -18.50
C ALA A 76 0.72 -3.95 -18.00
N HIS A 77 -0.21 -4.29 -18.90
CA HIS A 77 -1.41 -5.04 -18.56
C HIS A 77 -1.10 -6.44 -18.02
N THR A 78 -0.17 -7.15 -18.67
CA THR A 78 0.30 -8.48 -18.22
C THR A 78 0.92 -8.42 -16.82
N LEU A 79 1.81 -7.45 -16.59
CA LEU A 79 2.48 -7.24 -15.31
C LEU A 79 1.47 -6.97 -14.18
N VAL A 80 0.53 -6.05 -14.43
CA VAL A 80 -0.48 -5.63 -13.46
C VAL A 80 -1.48 -6.75 -13.18
N SER A 81 -1.97 -7.43 -14.22
CA SER A 81 -2.93 -8.54 -14.09
C SER A 81 -2.33 -9.72 -13.33
N LYS A 82 -1.06 -10.04 -13.56
CA LYS A 82 -0.34 -11.06 -12.79
C LYS A 82 -0.28 -10.70 -11.31
N ALA A 83 0.03 -9.45 -10.97
CA ALA A 83 0.10 -9.00 -9.58
C ALA A 83 -1.27 -8.99 -8.89
N LEU A 84 -2.35 -8.74 -9.65
CA LEU A 84 -3.72 -8.74 -9.11
C LEU A 84 -4.11 -10.11 -8.54
N VAL A 85 -3.80 -11.21 -9.25
CA VAL A 85 -4.21 -12.56 -8.88
C VAL A 85 -3.23 -13.28 -7.93
N GLN A 86 -2.09 -12.68 -7.63
CA GLN A 86 -1.13 -13.23 -6.66
C GLN A 86 -1.50 -12.85 -5.23
N PRO A 87 -1.10 -13.64 -4.22
CA PRO A 87 -1.27 -13.25 -2.83
C PRO A 87 -0.59 -11.91 -2.54
N SER A 88 -1.18 -11.13 -1.64
CA SER A 88 -0.56 -9.92 -1.11
C SER A 88 0.45 -10.24 -0.01
N LEU A 89 1.20 -9.22 0.40
CA LEU A 89 2.11 -9.32 1.53
C LEU A 89 1.36 -9.73 2.82
N TYR A 90 0.11 -9.24 3.00
CA TYR A 90 -0.68 -9.61 4.17
C TYR A 90 -1.16 -11.06 4.10
N ASP A 91 -1.57 -11.55 2.93
CA ASP A 91 -1.94 -12.97 2.75
C ASP A 91 -0.76 -13.90 3.11
N GLU A 92 0.46 -13.56 2.66
CA GLU A 92 1.65 -14.33 3.00
C GLU A 92 2.03 -14.22 4.48
N THR A 93 1.73 -13.08 5.11
CA THR A 93 1.94 -12.90 6.56
C THR A 93 1.00 -13.78 7.37
N LEU A 94 -0.28 -13.85 7.01
CA LEU A 94 -1.25 -14.73 7.67
C LEU A 94 -0.87 -16.21 7.52
N ARG A 95 -0.39 -16.61 6.33
CA ARG A 95 0.17 -17.95 6.10
C ARG A 95 1.41 -18.22 6.95
N PHE A 96 2.27 -17.21 7.12
CA PHE A 96 3.42 -17.32 7.99
C PHE A 96 2.99 -17.51 9.46
N ALA A 97 2.02 -16.72 9.94
CA ALA A 97 1.47 -16.87 11.29
C ALA A 97 0.90 -18.28 11.53
N ALA A 98 0.14 -18.81 10.57
CA ALA A 98 -0.39 -20.19 10.63
C ALA A 98 0.73 -21.24 10.70
N ARG A 99 1.76 -21.11 9.87
CA ARG A 99 2.93 -22.02 9.91
C ARG A 99 3.74 -21.91 11.21
N SER A 100 3.64 -20.80 11.90
CA SER A 100 4.28 -20.58 13.22
C SER A 100 3.46 -21.18 14.37
N GLY A 101 2.29 -21.75 14.11
CA GLY A 101 1.44 -22.41 15.10
C GLY A 101 0.28 -21.57 15.63
N LEU A 102 0.04 -20.38 15.07
CA LEU A 102 -1.13 -19.55 15.41
C LEU A 102 -2.39 -20.06 14.69
N THR A 103 -3.53 -19.90 15.34
CA THR A 103 -4.82 -20.24 14.74
C THR A 103 -5.27 -19.11 13.79
N VAL A 104 -5.16 -19.33 12.50
CA VAL A 104 -5.64 -18.42 11.45
C VAL A 104 -6.81 -19.07 10.74
N PRO A 105 -7.97 -18.40 10.55
CA PRO A 105 -9.10 -19.00 9.86
C PRO A 105 -8.75 -19.33 8.40
N SER A 106 -9.24 -20.47 7.90
CA SER A 106 -8.99 -20.90 6.51
C SER A 106 -9.50 -19.90 5.50
N SER A 107 -10.61 -19.22 5.79
CA SER A 107 -11.18 -18.14 4.98
C SER A 107 -10.20 -16.99 4.73
N ALA A 108 -9.29 -16.70 5.65
CA ALA A 108 -8.27 -15.67 5.50
C ALA A 108 -7.06 -16.15 4.68
N ILE A 109 -6.80 -17.48 4.63
CA ILE A 109 -5.64 -18.09 3.95
C ILE A 109 -5.99 -18.54 2.54
N GLU A 110 -7.20 -19.11 2.34
CA GLU A 110 -7.66 -19.79 1.10
C GLU A 110 -8.65 -18.94 0.30
N ARG A 111 -8.57 -17.62 0.42
CA ARG A 111 -9.45 -16.69 -0.28
C ARG A 111 -9.06 -16.49 -1.76
N ASP A 112 -9.96 -15.91 -2.53
CA ASP A 112 -9.62 -15.36 -3.86
C ASP A 112 -8.75 -14.10 -3.71
N TRP A 113 -7.47 -14.20 -4.06
CA TRP A 113 -6.50 -13.11 -3.92
C TRP A 113 -6.71 -11.98 -4.93
N SER A 114 -7.54 -12.16 -5.95
CA SER A 114 -7.91 -11.08 -6.86
C SER A 114 -8.90 -10.08 -6.23
N GLN A 115 -9.52 -10.47 -5.11
CA GLN A 115 -10.47 -9.64 -4.37
C GLN A 115 -9.78 -8.87 -3.22
N PRO A 116 -10.30 -7.70 -2.86
CA PRO A 116 -9.85 -7.00 -1.66
C PRO A 116 -9.99 -7.89 -0.41
N TYR A 117 -8.98 -7.84 0.45
CA TYR A 117 -9.06 -8.47 1.77
C TYR A 117 -10.19 -7.84 2.58
N GLN A 118 -10.93 -8.66 3.31
CA GLN A 118 -11.94 -8.21 4.25
C GLN A 118 -11.46 -8.50 5.68
N PRO A 119 -11.53 -7.52 6.59
CA PRO A 119 -11.16 -7.72 7.99
C PRO A 119 -11.96 -8.88 8.62
N ASP A 120 -11.30 -9.63 9.52
CA ASP A 120 -11.85 -10.81 10.16
C ASP A 120 -11.54 -10.77 11.67
N ASP A 121 -12.58 -10.84 12.52
CA ASP A 121 -12.43 -10.77 13.97
C ASP A 121 -11.55 -11.91 14.54
N ALA A 122 -11.54 -13.08 13.91
CA ALA A 122 -10.68 -14.18 14.33
C ALA A 122 -9.20 -13.91 13.99
N VAL A 123 -8.93 -13.17 12.91
CA VAL A 123 -7.58 -12.69 12.59
C VAL A 123 -7.15 -11.62 13.61
N GLU A 124 -8.05 -10.71 14.00
CA GLU A 124 -7.76 -9.73 15.05
C GLU A 124 -7.46 -10.43 16.40
N ALA A 125 -8.26 -11.44 16.76
CA ALA A 125 -8.01 -12.23 17.98
C ALA A 125 -6.67 -12.95 17.95
N MET A 126 -6.25 -13.50 16.81
CA MET A 126 -4.94 -14.09 16.60
C MET A 126 -3.81 -13.06 16.79
N TRP A 127 -3.95 -11.85 16.20
CA TRP A 127 -2.96 -10.79 16.44
C TRP A 127 -2.93 -10.36 17.90
N ARG A 128 -4.08 -10.30 18.57
CA ARG A 128 -4.14 -10.01 20.00
C ARG A 128 -3.34 -11.02 20.83
N GLU A 129 -3.40 -12.32 20.52
CA GLU A 129 -2.55 -13.34 21.15
C GLU A 129 -1.05 -13.01 20.97
N VAL A 130 -0.65 -12.64 19.75
CA VAL A 130 0.75 -12.28 19.44
C VAL A 130 1.21 -11.08 20.25
N TYR A 131 0.40 -10.02 20.35
CA TYR A 131 0.77 -8.80 21.06
C TYR A 131 0.74 -8.94 22.58
N LEU A 132 -0.06 -9.85 23.13
CA LEU A 132 -0.10 -10.13 24.58
C LEU A 132 1.02 -11.06 25.06
N ASP A 133 1.59 -11.87 24.17
CA ASP A 133 2.72 -12.77 24.51
C ASP A 133 3.84 -12.66 23.46
N THR A 134 4.47 -11.48 23.43
CA THR A 134 5.55 -11.19 22.48
C THR A 134 6.78 -12.07 22.69
N GLY A 135 6.99 -12.60 23.92
CA GLY A 135 8.10 -13.52 24.20
C GLY A 135 7.93 -14.83 23.44
N LYS A 136 6.74 -15.41 23.46
CA LYS A 136 6.40 -16.65 22.74
C LYS A 136 6.39 -16.44 21.22
N TRP A 137 5.85 -15.31 20.74
CA TRP A 137 5.59 -15.05 19.34
C TRP A 137 6.56 -14.03 18.71
N TRP A 138 7.76 -13.89 19.23
CA TRP A 138 8.70 -12.82 18.87
C TRP A 138 8.89 -12.62 17.37
N GLU A 139 9.11 -13.69 16.61
CA GLU A 139 9.33 -13.55 15.16
C GLU A 139 8.08 -13.04 14.41
N VAL A 140 6.89 -13.48 14.82
CA VAL A 140 5.61 -13.03 14.23
C VAL A 140 5.31 -11.59 14.63
N TYR A 141 5.55 -11.24 15.90
CA TYR A 141 5.42 -9.87 16.41
C TYR A 141 6.34 -8.90 15.68
N GLU A 142 7.63 -9.20 15.59
CA GLU A 142 8.59 -8.36 14.86
C GLU A 142 8.21 -8.18 13.38
N PHE A 143 7.70 -9.24 12.75
CA PHE A 143 7.24 -9.16 11.37
C PHE A 143 6.00 -8.27 11.24
N ALA A 144 5.04 -8.38 12.16
CA ALA A 144 3.86 -7.52 12.22
C ALA A 144 4.24 -6.04 12.36
N GLU A 145 5.18 -5.71 13.28
CA GLU A 145 5.65 -4.33 13.45
C GLU A 145 6.36 -3.79 12.20
N LYS A 146 7.08 -4.64 11.43
CA LYS A 146 7.64 -4.22 10.13
C LYS A 146 6.56 -3.92 9.09
N LEU A 147 5.42 -4.61 9.13
CA LEU A 147 4.28 -4.28 8.25
C LEU A 147 3.65 -2.95 8.65
N VAL A 148 3.52 -2.70 9.94
CA VAL A 148 3.01 -1.41 10.45
C VAL A 148 3.93 -0.26 10.04
N ASP A 149 5.25 -0.42 10.22
CA ASP A 149 6.25 0.54 9.73
C ASP A 149 6.09 0.83 8.23
N LEU A 150 5.95 -0.24 7.43
CA LEU A 150 5.78 -0.15 5.98
C LEU A 150 4.52 0.64 5.61
N GLU A 151 3.38 0.30 6.22
CA GLU A 151 2.11 0.98 5.94
C GLU A 151 2.13 2.43 6.41
N GLN A 152 2.64 2.72 7.61
CA GLN A 152 2.77 4.07 8.12
C GLN A 152 3.57 4.97 7.17
N LYS A 153 4.73 4.48 6.69
CA LYS A 153 5.57 5.23 5.75
C LYS A 153 4.90 5.41 4.39
N PHE A 154 4.15 4.41 3.93
CA PHE A 154 3.38 4.50 2.69
C PHE A 154 2.23 5.51 2.80
N GLN A 155 1.56 5.56 3.94
CA GLN A 155 0.53 6.57 4.24
C GLN A 155 1.14 7.97 4.30
N GLN A 156 2.32 8.14 4.92
CA GLN A 156 3.02 9.42 4.97
C GLN A 156 3.40 9.90 3.56
N TRP A 157 3.89 9.00 2.69
CA TRP A 157 4.19 9.32 1.30
C TRP A 157 2.93 9.76 0.55
N ARG A 158 1.81 9.03 0.70
CA ARG A 158 0.51 9.39 0.09
C ARG A 158 0.00 10.75 0.57
N PHE A 159 0.13 11.01 1.87
CA PHE A 159 -0.26 12.29 2.44
C PHE A 159 0.55 13.47 1.86
N ASN A 160 1.87 13.34 1.80
CA ASN A 160 2.73 14.37 1.23
C ASN A 160 2.44 14.57 -0.26
N HIS A 161 2.21 13.49 -1.02
CA HIS A 161 1.77 13.56 -2.41
C HIS A 161 0.48 14.37 -2.54
N MET A 162 -0.54 14.00 -1.80
CA MET A 162 -1.83 14.69 -1.84
C MET A 162 -1.68 16.17 -1.50
N LYS A 163 -0.94 16.52 -0.44
CA LYS A 163 -0.71 17.91 -0.03
C LYS A 163 0.11 18.70 -1.05
N THR A 164 1.07 18.09 -1.71
CA THR A 164 1.84 18.72 -2.77
C THR A 164 0.95 19.01 -3.99
N VAL A 165 0.14 18.04 -4.40
CA VAL A 165 -0.82 18.22 -5.50
C VAL A 165 -1.83 19.33 -5.17
N GLU A 166 -2.41 19.32 -3.96
CA GLU A 166 -3.35 20.35 -3.51
C GLU A 166 -2.71 21.75 -3.55
N ARG A 167 -1.46 21.86 -3.09
CA ARG A 167 -0.70 23.11 -3.08
C ARG A 167 -0.46 23.66 -4.50
N ILE A 168 -0.15 22.79 -5.47
CA ILE A 168 0.30 23.19 -6.81
C ILE A 168 -0.88 23.41 -7.75
N ILE A 169 -1.86 22.51 -7.77
CA ILE A 169 -2.98 22.59 -8.73
C ILE A 169 -4.35 22.84 -8.09
N GLY A 170 -4.41 22.88 -6.75
CA GLY A 170 -5.68 22.97 -6.03
C GLY A 170 -6.60 21.79 -6.38
N PHE A 171 -7.88 22.07 -6.56
CA PHE A 171 -8.90 21.06 -6.88
C PHE A 171 -9.10 20.82 -8.39
N ARG A 172 -8.15 21.21 -9.22
CA ARG A 172 -8.19 20.92 -10.66
C ARG A 172 -8.04 19.42 -10.92
N ARG A 173 -8.60 18.96 -12.05
CA ARG A 173 -8.39 17.59 -12.52
C ARG A 173 -6.91 17.34 -12.82
N GLY A 174 -6.46 16.12 -12.49
CA GLY A 174 -5.13 15.65 -12.85
C GLY A 174 -4.98 15.50 -14.38
N THR A 175 -3.75 15.55 -14.88
CA THR A 175 -3.43 15.42 -16.32
C THR A 175 -3.92 14.09 -16.90
N GLY A 176 -3.91 13.00 -16.14
CA GLY A 176 -4.41 11.68 -16.55
C GLY A 176 -5.93 11.48 -16.37
N GLY A 177 -6.71 12.56 -16.22
CA GLY A 177 -8.17 12.49 -16.13
C GLY A 177 -8.72 12.04 -14.76
N SER A 178 -7.86 11.75 -13.79
CA SER A 178 -8.28 11.41 -12.41
C SER A 178 -8.94 12.62 -11.72
N GLY A 179 -9.68 12.35 -10.64
CA GLY A 179 -10.29 13.40 -9.82
C GLY A 179 -9.29 14.29 -9.06
N GLY A 180 -7.98 14.16 -9.32
CA GLY A 180 -6.95 14.95 -8.65
C GLY A 180 -6.93 14.67 -7.13
N VAL A 181 -7.00 15.74 -6.32
CA VAL A 181 -6.95 15.64 -4.84
C VAL A 181 -8.03 14.72 -4.28
N SER A 182 -9.24 14.73 -4.81
CA SER A 182 -10.33 13.89 -4.30
C SER A 182 -10.04 12.38 -4.43
N TYR A 183 -9.34 11.96 -5.49
CA TYR A 183 -8.87 10.59 -5.65
C TYR A 183 -7.78 10.25 -4.61
N LEU A 184 -6.84 11.16 -4.39
CA LEU A 184 -5.74 10.97 -3.45
C LEU A 184 -6.24 10.89 -2.00
N VAL A 185 -7.24 11.69 -1.62
CA VAL A 185 -7.89 11.62 -0.32
C VAL A 185 -8.53 10.24 -0.07
N LYS A 186 -9.21 9.67 -1.08
CA LYS A 186 -9.75 8.30 -0.95
C LYS A 186 -8.65 7.26 -0.72
N ALA A 187 -7.49 7.43 -1.37
CA ALA A 187 -6.36 6.53 -1.20
C ALA A 187 -5.74 6.58 0.22
N LEU A 188 -5.88 7.70 0.95
CA LEU A 188 -5.42 7.83 2.34
C LEU A 188 -6.23 6.97 3.32
N ASN A 189 -7.51 6.71 3.02
CA ASN A 189 -8.37 5.90 3.89
C ASN A 189 -8.18 4.40 3.71
N LEU A 190 -7.39 3.97 2.73
CA LEU A 190 -7.13 2.57 2.48
C LEU A 190 -6.17 2.00 3.52
N ARG A 191 -6.61 0.98 4.25
CA ARG A 191 -5.78 0.17 5.13
C ARG A 191 -5.32 -1.09 4.39
N LEU A 192 -4.03 -1.42 4.53
CA LEU A 192 -3.42 -2.57 3.88
C LEU A 192 -3.40 -3.79 4.82
N PHE A 193 -3.24 -3.54 6.13
CA PHE A 193 -3.13 -4.54 7.18
C PHE A 193 -4.09 -4.19 8.34
N PRO A 194 -5.41 -4.30 8.12
CA PRO A 194 -6.41 -3.65 8.97
C PRO A 194 -6.35 -4.11 10.42
N GLU A 195 -6.24 -5.41 10.71
CA GLU A 195 -6.27 -5.93 12.08
C GLU A 195 -5.01 -5.56 12.86
N LEU A 196 -3.88 -5.30 12.21
CA LEU A 196 -2.69 -4.79 12.88
C LEU A 196 -2.90 -3.39 13.47
N TRP A 197 -3.86 -2.63 12.93
CA TRP A 197 -4.24 -1.32 13.45
C TRP A 197 -5.35 -1.42 14.50
N THR A 198 -6.38 -2.25 14.27
CA THR A 198 -7.53 -2.35 15.18
C THR A 198 -7.17 -3.06 16.47
N VAL A 199 -6.30 -4.08 16.44
CA VAL A 199 -5.87 -4.81 17.63
C VAL A 199 -5.30 -3.90 18.72
N ARG A 200 -4.66 -2.78 18.36
CA ARG A 200 -4.11 -1.81 19.32
C ARG A 200 -5.17 -1.17 20.22
N THR A 201 -6.43 -1.19 19.79
CA THR A 201 -7.55 -0.67 20.59
C THR A 201 -8.03 -1.68 21.64
N THR A 202 -7.73 -2.96 21.43
CA THR A 202 -8.21 -4.06 22.28
C THR A 202 -7.11 -4.71 23.16
N LEU A 203 -5.88 -4.15 23.15
CA LEU A 203 -4.75 -4.58 23.97
C LEU A 203 -4.87 -4.18 25.45
#